data_04bb3eaf5f060b53fe07ba97be807872
#
_entry.id   04bb3eaf5f060b53fe07ba97be807872
#
_cell.length_a   1.000
_cell.length_b   1.000
_cell.length_c   1.000
_cell.angle_alpha   90.00
_cell.angle_beta   90.00
_cell.angle_gamma   90.00
#
_symmetry.space_group_name_H-M   'P 1'
#
loop_
_entity.id
_entity.type
_entity.pdbx_description
1 polymer ?
#
loop_
_entity_poly.entity_id
_entity_poly.type
_entity_poly.pdbx_seq_one_letter_code
_entity_poly.pdbx_strand_id
1 'polypeptide(L)'
;MKKFIAIAMASAMTVSALAGCASNGTAGNNDNTKTESTETAQTTEDTADIQSMSDEIKDMVEPADAILRCMVENNMEYNPEDSLFFWRALYYFAGAYSQGDTDVEYNDETGELTVPRHLMRAYASVISSEYTDLPAIPTEMSANVVYNPDNDSYILYTGDVGLAESKITSFSDNGDGTYNITVELRSKMDDTIIASGDFKLVKNEYAYDIIDPPYIYSIASLDCKVGE
;
A
#
# COMPACT_ATOMS: atom_id res chain seq x y z
N MET A 1 -15.30 15.62 -35.21
CA MET A 1 -14.64 14.45 -35.79
C MET A 1 -13.40 14.19 -34.98
N LYS A 2 -13.46 13.27 -34.00
CA LYS A 2 -12.34 12.88 -33.13
C LYS A 2 -11.73 11.61 -33.69
N LYS A 3 -10.45 11.65 -34.06
CA LYS A 3 -9.70 10.50 -34.57
C LYS A 3 -9.15 9.72 -33.38
N PHE A 4 -9.61 8.50 -33.19
CA PHE A 4 -9.01 7.54 -32.27
C PHE A 4 -7.78 6.91 -32.94
N ILE A 5 -6.63 7.00 -32.30
CA ILE A 5 -5.42 6.27 -32.67
C ILE A 5 -5.35 5.05 -31.75
N ALA A 6 -5.59 3.88 -32.34
CA ALA A 6 -5.36 2.60 -31.68
C ALA A 6 -3.90 2.19 -31.85
N ILE A 7 -3.15 2.09 -30.76
CA ILE A 7 -1.80 1.53 -30.76
C ILE A 7 -1.92 0.05 -30.39
N ALA A 8 -1.71 -0.83 -31.36
CA ALA A 8 -1.61 -2.26 -31.16
C ALA A 8 -0.16 -2.60 -30.83
N MET A 9 0.12 -3.06 -29.61
CA MET A 9 1.40 -3.67 -29.24
C MET A 9 1.30 -5.18 -29.47
N ALA A 10 2.11 -5.68 -30.38
CA ALA A 10 2.30 -7.09 -30.64
C ALA A 10 3.42 -7.62 -29.73
N SER A 11 3.06 -8.47 -28.77
CA SER A 11 4.02 -9.19 -27.92
C SER A 11 4.44 -10.47 -28.62
N ALA A 12 5.71 -10.60 -28.95
CA ALA A 12 6.32 -11.83 -29.48
C ALA A 12 6.71 -12.74 -28.29
N MET A 13 6.03 -13.87 -28.15
CA MET A 13 6.42 -14.94 -27.23
C MET A 13 7.55 -15.78 -27.86
N THR A 14 8.73 -15.80 -27.22
CA THR A 14 9.79 -16.77 -27.51
C THR A 14 9.68 -17.94 -26.55
N VAL A 15 9.24 -19.08 -27.04
CA VAL A 15 9.27 -20.36 -26.31
C VAL A 15 10.64 -20.98 -26.50
N SER A 16 11.41 -21.12 -25.40
CA SER A 16 12.66 -21.87 -25.35
C SER A 16 12.40 -23.25 -24.77
N ALA A 17 12.36 -24.26 -25.61
CA ALA A 17 12.35 -25.65 -25.22
C ALA A 17 13.78 -26.13 -24.98
N LEU A 18 14.09 -26.59 -23.78
CA LEU A 18 15.31 -27.33 -23.44
C LEU A 18 14.98 -28.81 -23.31
N ALA A 19 15.44 -29.58 -24.29
CA ALA A 19 15.35 -31.02 -24.34
C ALA A 19 16.39 -31.65 -23.40
N GLY A 20 15.97 -32.74 -22.73
CA GLY A 20 16.76 -33.50 -21.77
C GLY A 20 17.89 -34.34 -22.36
N CYS A 21 18.80 -34.73 -21.49
CA CYS A 21 19.65 -35.90 -21.72
C CYS A 21 19.55 -36.85 -20.52
N ALA A 22 19.05 -38.03 -20.83
CA ALA A 22 19.13 -39.17 -19.94
C ALA A 22 20.53 -39.78 -20.02
N SER A 23 21.14 -40.15 -18.89
CA SER A 23 22.18 -41.17 -18.85
C SER A 23 21.98 -42.12 -17.69
N ASN A 24 21.97 -43.38 -18.04
CA ASN A 24 21.83 -44.58 -17.21
C ASN A 24 23.14 -44.90 -16.47
N GLY A 25 23.06 -45.36 -15.22
CA GLY A 25 24.25 -45.83 -14.46
C GLY A 25 23.91 -46.35 -13.08
N THR A 26 23.59 -47.57 -13.00
CA THR A 26 23.77 -48.70 -12.05
C THR A 26 24.22 -48.45 -10.59
N ALA A 27 23.37 -48.91 -9.68
CA ALA A 27 23.51 -49.62 -8.39
C ALA A 27 24.60 -49.22 -7.36
N GLY A 28 24.14 -49.03 -6.13
CA GLY A 28 24.97 -49.17 -4.93
C GLY A 28 24.43 -48.53 -3.66
N ASN A 29 23.73 -49.30 -2.85
CA ASN A 29 23.62 -49.33 -1.36
C ASN A 29 23.31 -48.03 -0.56
N ASN A 30 22.22 -48.14 0.16
CA ASN A 30 21.94 -47.74 1.56
C ASN A 30 22.78 -46.60 2.18
N ASP A 31 22.16 -45.45 2.43
CA ASP A 31 22.10 -44.97 3.82
C ASP A 31 20.87 -44.04 4.03
N ASN A 32 20.20 -44.29 5.11
CA ASN A 32 18.99 -43.68 5.58
C ASN A 32 19.37 -42.34 6.20
N THR A 33 19.16 -41.22 5.51
CA THR A 33 19.14 -39.89 6.13
C THR A 33 17.81 -39.23 5.83
N LYS A 34 16.97 -39.30 6.84
CA LYS A 34 15.67 -38.65 6.94
C LYS A 34 15.89 -37.12 6.91
N THR A 35 15.74 -36.52 5.78
CA THR A 35 15.60 -35.05 5.68
C THR A 35 14.15 -34.73 5.99
N GLU A 36 13.87 -34.38 7.23
CA GLU A 36 12.62 -33.77 7.65
C GLU A 36 12.59 -32.37 6.99
N SER A 37 11.64 -32.17 6.08
CA SER A 37 11.30 -30.89 5.56
C SER A 37 10.64 -30.07 6.68
N THR A 38 11.37 -29.06 7.14
CA THR A 38 10.92 -28.07 8.12
C THR A 38 10.21 -26.92 7.38
N GLU A 39 9.10 -27.20 6.72
CA GLU A 39 8.37 -26.18 5.94
C GLU A 39 6.89 -26.03 6.33
N THR A 40 6.46 -26.65 7.45
CA THR A 40 5.03 -26.69 7.83
C THR A 40 4.72 -26.00 9.17
N ALA A 41 5.70 -25.40 9.85
CA ALA A 41 5.48 -24.78 11.16
C ALA A 41 5.21 -23.26 11.10
N GLN A 42 5.71 -22.57 10.09
CA GLN A 42 5.64 -21.10 10.02
C GLN A 42 4.25 -20.58 9.60
N THR A 43 3.54 -21.32 8.75
CA THR A 43 2.22 -20.90 8.22
C THR A 43 1.08 -20.96 9.25
N THR A 44 1.23 -21.70 10.34
CA THR A 44 0.18 -21.86 11.37
C THR A 44 0.30 -20.82 12.49
N GLU A 45 1.49 -20.34 12.80
CA GLU A 45 1.69 -19.28 13.79
C GLU A 45 1.24 -17.91 13.21
N ASP A 46 1.66 -17.57 12.00
CA ASP A 46 1.29 -16.31 11.32
C ASP A 46 -0.23 -16.17 11.17
N THR A 47 -0.95 -17.27 10.89
CA THR A 47 -2.43 -17.23 10.73
C THR A 47 -3.15 -17.00 12.05
N ALA A 48 -2.63 -17.51 13.18
CA ALA A 48 -3.22 -17.31 14.50
C ALA A 48 -3.05 -15.87 14.99
N ASP A 49 -1.91 -15.25 14.71
CA ASP A 49 -1.61 -13.87 15.07
C ASP A 49 -2.49 -12.87 14.29
N ILE A 50 -2.71 -13.08 13.00
CA ILE A 50 -3.61 -12.25 12.18
C ILE A 50 -5.06 -12.28 12.70
N GLN A 51 -5.54 -13.42 13.23
CA GLN A 51 -6.88 -13.53 13.80
C GLN A 51 -7.04 -12.76 15.12
N SER A 52 -5.97 -12.52 15.83
CA SER A 52 -5.96 -11.76 17.09
C SER A 52 -5.86 -10.24 16.90
N MET A 53 -5.62 -9.79 15.68
CA MET A 53 -5.43 -8.38 15.30
C MET A 53 -6.72 -7.59 15.54
N SER A 54 -6.63 -6.42 16.18
CA SER A 54 -7.76 -5.52 16.38
C SER A 54 -8.22 -4.90 15.04
N ASP A 55 -9.44 -4.40 15.00
CA ASP A 55 -9.99 -3.81 13.78
C ASP A 55 -9.23 -2.53 13.41
N GLU A 56 -8.80 -1.74 14.39
CA GLU A 56 -8.01 -0.53 14.16
C GLU A 56 -6.63 -0.81 13.50
N ILE A 57 -6.06 -2.00 13.75
CA ILE A 57 -4.83 -2.42 13.06
C ILE A 57 -5.15 -2.96 11.67
N LYS A 58 -6.29 -3.65 11.49
CA LYS A 58 -6.74 -4.12 10.17
C LYS A 58 -6.98 -2.95 9.21
N ASP A 59 -7.53 -1.84 9.72
CA ASP A 59 -7.79 -0.64 8.94
C ASP A 59 -6.50 -0.01 8.40
N MET A 60 -5.34 -0.29 9.02
CA MET A 60 -4.04 0.15 8.52
C MET A 60 -3.63 -0.48 7.18
N VAL A 61 -4.38 -1.45 6.66
CA VAL A 61 -4.20 -1.93 5.28
C VAL A 61 -4.45 -0.82 4.25
N GLU A 62 -5.35 0.11 4.51
CA GLU A 62 -5.71 1.19 3.60
C GLU A 62 -4.57 2.20 3.38
N PRO A 63 -3.96 2.80 4.42
CA PRO A 63 -2.80 3.64 4.23
C PRO A 63 -1.58 2.88 3.69
N ALA A 64 -1.40 1.61 4.07
CA ALA A 64 -0.34 0.77 3.53
C ALA A 64 -0.53 0.51 2.02
N ASP A 65 -1.75 0.21 1.56
CA ASP A 65 -2.10 0.09 0.14
C ASP A 65 -1.75 1.36 -0.64
N ALA A 66 -2.18 2.51 -0.14
CA ALA A 66 -1.93 3.79 -0.77
C ALA A 66 -0.43 4.10 -0.92
N ILE A 67 0.35 3.81 0.11
CA ILE A 67 1.81 4.00 0.10
C ILE A 67 2.47 3.04 -0.88
N LEU A 68 2.14 1.74 -0.86
CA LEU A 68 2.70 0.76 -1.79
C LEU A 68 2.39 1.11 -3.25
N ARG A 69 1.15 1.50 -3.56
CA ARG A 69 0.78 1.98 -4.91
C ARG A 69 1.57 3.22 -5.29
N CYS A 70 1.64 4.21 -4.40
CA CYS A 70 2.42 5.42 -4.65
C CYS A 70 3.87 5.09 -5.00
N MET A 71 4.51 4.19 -4.25
CA MET A 71 5.90 3.79 -4.47
C MET A 71 6.08 3.06 -5.80
N VAL A 72 5.23 2.07 -6.09
CA VAL A 72 5.30 1.27 -7.33
C VAL A 72 5.04 2.12 -8.56
N GLU A 73 3.94 2.87 -8.59
CA GLU A 73 3.51 3.61 -9.77
C GLU A 73 4.41 4.82 -10.08
N ASN A 74 5.07 5.37 -9.06
CA ASN A 74 5.96 6.52 -9.23
C ASN A 74 7.45 6.17 -9.15
N ASN A 75 7.79 4.89 -8.94
CA ASN A 75 9.16 4.42 -8.73
C ASN A 75 9.89 5.24 -7.64
N MET A 76 9.25 5.35 -6.47
CA MET A 76 9.74 6.11 -5.33
C MET A 76 10.05 5.18 -4.15
N GLU A 77 10.97 5.62 -3.28
CA GLU A 77 11.19 5.00 -1.97
C GLU A 77 10.34 5.69 -0.90
N TYR A 78 10.05 4.99 0.20
CA TYR A 78 9.35 5.58 1.34
C TYR A 78 10.22 6.66 1.97
N ASN A 79 9.80 7.91 1.81
CA ASN A 79 10.46 9.07 2.39
C ASN A 79 9.43 10.15 2.73
N PRO A 80 8.78 10.06 3.91
CA PRO A 80 7.73 11.01 4.29
C PRO A 80 8.23 12.43 4.58
N GLU A 81 9.55 12.66 4.68
CA GLU A 81 10.14 14.00 4.78
C GLU A 81 10.21 14.71 3.41
N ASP A 82 10.22 13.96 2.31
CA ASP A 82 10.13 14.51 0.96
C ASP A 82 8.69 14.95 0.68
N SER A 83 8.49 16.23 0.41
CA SER A 83 7.15 16.79 0.20
C SER A 83 6.44 16.21 -1.03
N LEU A 84 7.18 15.80 -2.06
CA LEU A 84 6.58 15.18 -3.24
C LEU A 84 6.09 13.77 -2.95
N PHE A 85 6.91 12.95 -2.26
CA PHE A 85 6.48 11.64 -1.80
C PHE A 85 5.25 11.76 -0.88
N PHE A 86 5.33 12.66 0.12
CA PHE A 86 4.27 12.86 1.10
C PHE A 86 2.92 13.20 0.44
N TRP A 87 2.91 14.20 -0.47
CA TRP A 87 1.68 14.60 -1.16
C TRP A 87 1.17 13.55 -2.14
N ARG A 88 2.06 12.78 -2.77
CA ARG A 88 1.63 11.65 -3.60
C ARG A 88 0.99 10.56 -2.77
N ALA A 89 1.63 10.13 -1.68
CA ALA A 89 1.06 9.12 -0.78
C ALA A 89 -0.29 9.59 -0.20
N LEU A 90 -0.38 10.85 0.24
CA LEU A 90 -1.62 11.44 0.74
C LEU A 90 -2.72 11.51 -0.35
N TYR A 91 -2.35 11.84 -1.59
CA TYR A 91 -3.27 11.85 -2.71
C TYR A 91 -3.84 10.45 -3.01
N TYR A 92 -3.00 9.40 -3.02
CA TYR A 92 -3.46 8.02 -3.17
C TYR A 92 -4.37 7.61 -2.02
N PHE A 93 -3.99 7.96 -0.79
CA PHE A 93 -4.72 7.58 0.40
C PHE A 93 -6.09 8.28 0.47
N ALA A 94 -6.13 9.59 0.46
CA ALA A 94 -7.38 10.33 0.51
C ALA A 94 -8.26 10.05 -0.72
N GLY A 95 -7.67 9.96 -1.92
CA GLY A 95 -8.40 9.69 -3.15
C GLY A 95 -9.13 8.35 -3.17
N ALA A 96 -8.54 7.31 -2.58
CA ALA A 96 -9.12 5.96 -2.57
C ALA A 96 -10.08 5.73 -1.40
N TYR A 97 -9.78 6.31 -0.21
CA TYR A 97 -10.41 5.87 1.04
C TYR A 97 -11.25 6.94 1.75
N SER A 98 -11.20 8.21 1.33
CA SER A 98 -12.01 9.26 1.99
C SER A 98 -13.43 9.41 1.46
N GLN A 99 -13.81 8.77 0.36
CA GLN A 99 -15.14 8.93 -0.27
C GLN A 99 -16.32 8.50 0.62
N GLY A 100 -16.05 7.69 1.66
CA GLY A 100 -17.05 7.25 2.64
C GLY A 100 -17.25 8.22 3.81
N ASP A 101 -16.39 9.21 3.98
CA ASP A 101 -16.49 10.17 5.07
C ASP A 101 -17.61 11.17 4.84
N THR A 102 -18.33 11.50 5.92
CA THR A 102 -19.56 12.34 5.85
C THR A 102 -19.29 13.77 5.40
N ASP A 103 -18.07 14.27 5.61
CA ASP A 103 -17.68 15.65 5.30
C ASP A 103 -16.96 15.77 3.95
N VAL A 104 -16.82 14.66 3.22
CA VAL A 104 -16.16 14.60 1.91
C VAL A 104 -17.21 14.65 0.81
N GLU A 105 -17.04 15.56 -0.14
CA GLU A 105 -17.90 15.69 -1.30
C GLU A 105 -17.23 15.10 -2.54
N TYR A 106 -17.91 14.17 -3.22
CA TYR A 106 -17.45 13.59 -4.47
C TYR A 106 -18.36 13.99 -5.64
N ASN A 107 -17.77 14.45 -6.71
CA ASN A 107 -18.45 14.81 -7.94
C ASN A 107 -18.22 13.74 -9.00
N ASP A 108 -19.21 12.87 -9.22
CA ASP A 108 -19.16 11.76 -10.19
C ASP A 108 -18.93 12.23 -11.65
N GLU A 109 -19.31 13.47 -12.00
CA GLU A 109 -19.18 13.96 -13.38
C GLU A 109 -17.75 14.41 -13.69
N THR A 110 -17.06 14.97 -12.71
CA THR A 110 -15.70 15.54 -12.88
C THR A 110 -14.60 14.67 -12.29
N GLY A 111 -14.93 13.72 -11.40
CA GLY A 111 -13.97 12.95 -10.62
C GLY A 111 -13.29 13.80 -9.52
N GLU A 112 -13.88 14.94 -9.18
CA GLU A 112 -13.38 15.81 -8.13
C GLU A 112 -13.82 15.33 -6.76
N LEU A 113 -12.85 15.24 -5.85
CA LEU A 113 -13.05 14.93 -4.46
C LEU A 113 -12.68 16.15 -3.62
N THR A 114 -13.64 16.71 -2.89
CA THR A 114 -13.40 17.84 -1.99
C THR A 114 -13.27 17.34 -0.57
N VAL A 115 -12.07 17.44 -0.01
CA VAL A 115 -11.72 16.96 1.32
C VAL A 115 -11.42 18.14 2.24
N PRO A 116 -12.15 18.33 3.35
CA PRO A 116 -11.86 19.38 4.34
C PRO A 116 -10.42 19.26 4.88
N ARG A 117 -9.80 20.41 5.16
CA ARG A 117 -8.40 20.43 5.63
C ARG A 117 -8.17 19.60 6.88
N HIS A 118 -9.13 19.59 7.81
CA HIS A 118 -8.98 18.81 9.04
C HIS A 118 -8.90 17.31 8.76
N LEU A 119 -9.68 16.79 7.79
CA LEU A 119 -9.59 15.39 7.35
C LEU A 119 -8.29 15.12 6.59
N MET A 120 -7.87 16.02 5.69
CA MET A 120 -6.56 15.89 5.03
C MET A 120 -5.42 15.79 6.05
N ARG A 121 -5.49 16.54 7.16
CA ARG A 121 -4.51 16.46 8.25
C ARG A 121 -4.61 15.14 9.02
N ALA A 122 -5.82 14.62 9.21
CA ALA A 122 -6.04 13.33 9.83
C ALA A 122 -5.44 12.19 8.98
N TYR A 123 -5.67 12.17 7.68
CA TYR A 123 -5.04 11.20 6.75
C TYR A 123 -3.52 11.38 6.70
N ALA A 124 -3.03 12.62 6.66
CA ALA A 124 -1.61 12.92 6.62
C ALA A 124 -0.84 12.40 7.84
N SER A 125 -1.45 12.48 9.03
CA SER A 125 -0.85 12.01 10.28
C SER A 125 -0.64 10.48 10.33
N VAL A 126 -1.31 9.73 9.46
CA VAL A 126 -1.16 8.27 9.37
C VAL A 126 0.08 7.88 8.56
N ILE A 127 0.42 8.68 7.52
CA ILE A 127 1.52 8.39 6.59
C ILE A 127 2.88 8.41 7.31
N SER A 128 3.01 9.24 8.35
CA SER A 128 4.26 9.37 9.11
C SER A 128 4.00 9.67 10.58
N SER A 129 4.68 8.96 11.47
CA SER A 129 4.70 9.27 12.91
C SER A 129 5.38 10.61 13.24
N GLU A 130 6.20 11.13 12.31
CA GLU A 130 6.89 12.44 12.44
C GLU A 130 6.03 13.60 11.91
N TYR A 131 4.76 13.33 11.56
CA TYR A 131 3.86 14.35 11.03
C TYR A 131 3.63 15.49 12.03
N THR A 132 3.75 16.73 11.55
CA THR A 132 3.47 17.94 12.34
C THR A 132 2.41 18.84 11.69
N ASP A 133 2.49 19.04 10.36
CA ASP A 133 1.49 19.77 9.56
C ASP A 133 1.68 19.43 8.08
N LEU A 134 0.69 19.81 7.25
CA LEU A 134 0.74 19.64 5.80
C LEU A 134 1.85 20.53 5.20
N PRO A 135 2.83 19.95 4.49
CA PRO A 135 3.83 20.74 3.77
C PRO A 135 3.19 21.52 2.62
N ALA A 136 3.91 22.48 2.04
CA ALA A 136 3.46 23.15 0.84
C ALA A 136 3.26 22.14 -0.30
N ILE A 137 2.20 22.30 -1.10
CA ILE A 137 1.93 21.44 -2.26
C ILE A 137 3.04 21.66 -3.30
N PRO A 138 3.79 20.59 -3.68
CA PRO A 138 4.79 20.69 -4.75
C PRO A 138 4.16 21.06 -6.09
N THR A 139 4.94 21.75 -6.94
CA THR A 139 4.47 22.16 -8.27
C THR A 139 4.02 20.95 -9.12
N GLU A 140 4.68 19.82 -8.96
CA GLU A 140 4.40 18.55 -9.65
C GLU A 140 3.02 17.98 -9.29
N MET A 141 2.47 18.35 -8.12
CA MET A 141 1.15 17.95 -7.66
C MET A 141 0.03 18.93 -7.99
N SER A 142 0.35 20.11 -8.55
CA SER A 142 -0.63 21.19 -8.80
C SER A 142 -1.76 20.83 -9.75
N ALA A 143 -1.60 19.79 -10.57
CA ALA A 143 -2.65 19.27 -11.44
C ALA A 143 -3.57 18.24 -10.74
N ASN A 144 -3.12 17.69 -9.60
CA ASN A 144 -3.82 16.63 -8.88
C ASN A 144 -4.46 17.12 -7.58
N VAL A 145 -3.84 18.12 -6.93
CA VAL A 145 -4.27 18.65 -5.64
C VAL A 145 -4.27 20.16 -5.65
N VAL A 146 -5.41 20.75 -5.32
CA VAL A 146 -5.58 22.23 -5.24
C VAL A 146 -6.18 22.59 -3.88
N TYR A 147 -5.53 23.52 -3.16
CA TYR A 147 -6.12 24.07 -1.95
C TYR A 147 -7.13 25.16 -2.28
N ASN A 148 -8.34 25.04 -1.72
CA ASN A 148 -9.40 26.03 -1.83
C ASN A 148 -9.53 26.81 -0.50
N PRO A 149 -9.06 28.08 -0.44
CA PRO A 149 -9.10 28.88 0.78
C PRO A 149 -10.51 29.34 1.16
N ASP A 150 -11.48 29.33 0.23
CA ASP A 150 -12.82 29.84 0.51
C ASP A 150 -13.61 28.95 1.48
N ASN A 151 -13.33 27.65 1.47
CA ASN A 151 -13.97 26.67 2.34
C ASN A 151 -12.98 25.81 3.14
N ASP A 152 -11.69 26.18 3.18
CA ASP A 152 -10.60 25.48 3.87
C ASP A 152 -10.55 23.99 3.53
N SER A 153 -10.55 23.68 2.24
CA SER A 153 -10.55 22.31 1.73
C SER A 153 -9.47 22.08 0.66
N TYR A 154 -9.25 20.82 0.33
CA TYR A 154 -8.44 20.39 -0.81
C TYR A 154 -9.33 19.73 -1.86
N ILE A 155 -9.12 20.08 -3.11
CA ILE A 155 -9.75 19.45 -4.26
C ILE A 155 -8.73 18.48 -4.84
N LEU A 156 -9.10 17.18 -4.89
CA LEU A 156 -8.30 16.13 -5.49
C LEU A 156 -8.98 15.68 -6.79
N TYR A 157 -8.21 15.60 -7.86
CA TYR A 157 -8.67 15.06 -9.15
C TYR A 157 -8.29 13.59 -9.22
N THR A 158 -9.20 12.71 -8.76
CA THR A 158 -8.93 11.29 -8.62
C THR A 158 -9.09 10.54 -9.94
N GLY A 159 -8.30 9.48 -10.10
CA GLY A 159 -8.37 8.54 -11.22
C GLY A 159 -8.86 7.16 -10.80
N ASP A 160 -8.78 6.19 -11.71
CA ASP A 160 -9.04 4.78 -11.42
C ASP A 160 -7.94 4.21 -10.51
N VAL A 161 -8.33 3.52 -9.45
CA VAL A 161 -7.40 2.87 -8.50
C VAL A 161 -6.74 1.59 -9.06
N GLY A 162 -7.06 1.20 -10.30
CA GLY A 162 -6.46 0.05 -10.98
C GLY A 162 -6.91 -1.32 -10.46
N LEU A 163 -6.25 -2.38 -10.99
CA LEU A 163 -6.59 -3.78 -10.75
C LEU A 163 -5.63 -4.45 -9.74
N ALA A 164 -5.39 -3.82 -8.64
CA ALA A 164 -4.62 -4.39 -7.54
C ALA A 164 -5.43 -4.38 -6.23
N GLU A 165 -5.03 -5.18 -5.26
CA GLU A 165 -5.58 -5.20 -3.91
C GLU A 165 -4.48 -5.45 -2.89
N SER A 166 -4.64 -4.92 -1.70
CA SER A 166 -3.70 -5.11 -0.60
C SER A 166 -4.26 -6.03 0.47
N LYS A 167 -3.35 -6.82 1.07
CA LYS A 167 -3.70 -7.78 2.10
C LYS A 167 -2.62 -7.82 3.17
N ILE A 168 -3.03 -7.81 4.44
CA ILE A 168 -2.13 -8.10 5.56
C ILE A 168 -1.83 -9.60 5.56
N THR A 169 -0.55 -9.95 5.51
CA THR A 169 -0.07 -11.34 5.46
C THR A 169 0.69 -11.75 6.73
N SER A 170 1.13 -10.79 7.53
CA SER A 170 1.76 -11.03 8.83
C SER A 170 1.42 -9.91 9.82
N PHE A 171 1.38 -10.25 11.10
CA PHE A 171 1.14 -9.33 12.21
C PHE A 171 1.97 -9.76 13.41
N SER A 172 2.55 -8.80 14.13
CA SER A 172 3.15 -9.02 15.45
C SER A 172 2.91 -7.83 16.38
N ASP A 173 2.57 -8.14 17.63
CA ASP A 173 2.54 -7.18 18.74
C ASP A 173 3.91 -7.18 19.43
N ASN A 174 4.58 -6.03 19.47
CA ASN A 174 5.89 -5.90 20.09
C ASN A 174 5.83 -5.80 21.64
N GLY A 175 4.64 -5.71 22.22
CA GLY A 175 4.41 -5.65 23.67
C GLY A 175 4.71 -4.27 24.30
N ASP A 176 5.11 -3.28 23.50
CA ASP A 176 5.40 -1.90 23.93
C ASP A 176 4.40 -0.88 23.37
N GLY A 177 3.30 -1.35 22.80
CA GLY A 177 2.28 -0.52 22.14
C GLY A 177 2.62 -0.19 20.68
N THR A 178 3.65 -0.82 20.13
CA THR A 178 3.97 -0.79 18.70
C THR A 178 3.66 -2.14 18.06
N TYR A 179 3.40 -2.14 16.76
CA TYR A 179 3.02 -3.31 16.00
C TYR A 179 3.80 -3.38 14.69
N ASN A 180 3.98 -4.59 14.16
CA ASN A 180 4.46 -4.75 12.80
C ASN A 180 3.38 -5.48 11.99
N ILE A 181 3.16 -5.02 10.77
CA ILE A 181 2.33 -5.70 9.77
C ILE A 181 3.11 -5.84 8.48
N THR A 182 2.97 -6.99 7.82
CA THR A 182 3.40 -7.15 6.43
C THR A 182 2.18 -7.02 5.53
N VAL A 183 2.26 -6.14 4.55
CA VAL A 183 1.19 -5.92 3.57
C VAL A 183 1.70 -6.25 2.18
N GLU A 184 0.96 -7.06 1.45
CA GLU A 184 1.24 -7.38 0.06
C GLU A 184 0.23 -6.69 -0.86
N LEU A 185 0.72 -5.94 -1.84
CA LEU A 185 -0.04 -5.43 -2.97
C LEU A 185 -0.03 -6.49 -4.06
N ARG A 186 -1.20 -7.00 -4.46
CA ARG A 186 -1.36 -8.09 -5.40
C ARG A 186 -2.19 -7.69 -6.62
N SER A 187 -1.86 -8.27 -7.75
CA SER A 187 -2.67 -8.16 -8.98
C SER A 187 -3.96 -8.95 -8.83
N LYS A 188 -5.11 -8.31 -9.08
CA LYS A 188 -6.42 -8.99 -9.13
C LYS A 188 -6.60 -9.90 -10.34
N MET A 189 -5.69 -9.83 -11.32
CA MET A 189 -5.79 -10.62 -12.55
C MET A 189 -5.22 -12.03 -12.38
N ASP A 190 -4.11 -12.15 -11.64
CA ASP A 190 -3.33 -13.40 -11.58
C ASP A 190 -2.76 -13.66 -10.18
N ASP A 191 -3.13 -12.86 -9.18
CA ASP A 191 -2.69 -12.96 -7.78
C ASP A 191 -1.16 -12.83 -7.59
N THR A 192 -0.45 -12.27 -8.57
CA THR A 192 1.00 -12.02 -8.43
C THR A 192 1.26 -10.89 -7.45
N ILE A 193 2.33 -11.02 -6.66
CA ILE A 193 2.78 -9.99 -5.73
C ILE A 193 3.47 -8.89 -6.53
N ILE A 194 2.91 -7.67 -6.48
CA ILE A 194 3.46 -6.46 -7.12
C ILE A 194 4.49 -5.81 -6.19
N ALA A 195 4.16 -5.72 -4.92
CA ALA A 195 5.04 -5.22 -3.88
C ALA A 195 4.68 -5.84 -2.53
N SER A 196 5.65 -5.87 -1.62
CA SER A 196 5.45 -6.27 -0.22
C SER A 196 6.16 -5.27 0.69
N GLY A 197 5.49 -4.83 1.76
CA GLY A 197 6.02 -3.89 2.72
C GLY A 197 5.87 -4.37 4.15
N ASP A 198 6.96 -4.25 4.92
CA ASP A 198 6.98 -4.47 6.36
C ASP A 198 6.85 -3.11 7.06
N PHE A 199 5.66 -2.84 7.61
CA PHE A 199 5.30 -1.59 8.26
C PHE A 199 5.43 -1.70 9.76
N LYS A 200 6.11 -0.73 10.38
CA LYS A 200 6.05 -0.53 11.83
C LYS A 200 5.00 0.52 12.15
N LEU A 201 4.03 0.14 12.98
CA LEU A 201 2.96 1.00 13.44
C LEU A 201 3.24 1.48 14.86
N VAL A 202 2.98 2.75 15.09
CA VAL A 202 3.02 3.39 16.40
C VAL A 202 1.72 4.14 16.62
N LYS A 203 1.40 4.47 17.87
CA LYS A 203 0.22 5.25 18.19
C LYS A 203 0.27 6.61 17.50
N ASN A 204 -0.82 7.01 16.86
CA ASN A 204 -0.94 8.31 16.22
C ASN A 204 -1.19 9.38 17.27
N GLU A 205 -0.17 10.18 17.58
CA GLU A 205 -0.28 11.25 18.58
C GLU A 205 -1.23 12.36 18.13
N TYR A 206 -1.32 12.62 16.83
CA TYR A 206 -2.25 13.60 16.25
C TYR A 206 -3.73 13.20 16.43
N ALA A 207 -4.02 11.89 16.47
CA ALA A 207 -5.37 11.37 16.68
C ALA A 207 -5.99 11.78 18.03
N TYR A 208 -5.18 12.11 19.04
CA TYR A 208 -5.70 12.54 20.35
C TYR A 208 -6.41 13.90 20.32
N ASP A 209 -6.08 14.74 19.36
CA ASP A 209 -6.68 16.06 19.20
C ASP A 209 -7.95 16.04 18.33
N ILE A 210 -8.30 14.87 17.79
CA ILE A 210 -9.45 14.67 16.91
C ILE A 210 -10.50 13.83 17.64
N ILE A 211 -11.74 14.32 17.66
CA ILE A 211 -12.89 13.53 18.13
C ILE A 211 -13.19 12.48 17.07
N ASP A 212 -13.06 11.20 17.44
CA ASP A 212 -13.30 10.06 16.52
C ASP A 212 -12.37 10.06 15.30
N PRO A 213 -11.04 9.90 15.51
CA PRO A 213 -10.09 9.90 14.42
C PRO A 213 -10.28 8.66 13.55
N PRO A 214 -10.18 8.79 12.22
CA PRO A 214 -10.35 7.65 11.31
C PRO A 214 -9.29 6.57 11.52
N TYR A 215 -8.09 6.95 12.01
CA TYR A 215 -7.00 6.00 12.27
C TYR A 215 -6.25 6.39 13.55
N ILE A 216 -6.05 5.40 14.44
CA ILE A 216 -5.37 5.60 15.72
C ILE A 216 -3.88 5.22 15.71
N TYR A 217 -3.37 4.75 14.57
CA TYR A 217 -1.96 4.44 14.35
C TYR A 217 -1.37 5.28 13.23
N SER A 218 -0.05 5.48 13.29
CA SER A 218 0.78 6.08 12.25
C SER A 218 1.87 5.11 11.83
N ILE A 219 2.36 5.25 10.61
CA ILE A 219 3.48 4.49 10.10
C ILE A 219 4.78 5.16 10.55
N ALA A 220 5.58 4.43 11.35
CA ALA A 220 6.88 4.89 11.83
C ALA A 220 8.01 4.54 10.87
N SER A 221 7.92 3.40 10.19
CA SER A 221 8.90 2.99 9.18
C SER A 221 8.29 1.96 8.23
N LEU A 222 8.90 1.84 7.06
CA LEU A 222 8.56 0.87 6.03
C LEU A 222 9.84 0.30 5.41
N ASP A 223 9.94 -1.03 5.36
CA ASP A 223 10.87 -1.76 4.49
C ASP A 223 10.07 -2.39 3.34
N CYS A 224 10.32 -1.97 2.10
CA CYS A 224 9.55 -2.36 0.95
C CYS A 224 10.38 -3.13 -0.07
N LYS A 225 9.80 -4.20 -0.60
CA LYS A 225 10.33 -4.98 -1.73
C LYS A 225 9.31 -4.89 -2.86
N VAL A 226 9.74 -4.32 -3.98
CA VAL A 226 8.96 -4.32 -5.21
C VAL A 226 9.23 -5.64 -5.93
N GLY A 227 8.18 -6.30 -6.41
CA GLY A 227 8.28 -7.56 -7.14
C GLY A 227 9.11 -7.39 -8.43
N GLU A 228 9.88 -8.42 -8.79
CA GLU A 228 10.66 -8.47 -10.03
C GLU A 228 9.77 -8.86 -11.24
#